data_d20e9ac5e542b0bb5ee4324ca7c001ee
#
_entry.id   d20e9ac5e542b0bb5ee4324ca7c001ee
#
_cell.length_a   1.000
_cell.length_b   1.000
_cell.length_c   1.000
_cell.angle_alpha   90.00
_cell.angle_beta   90.00
_cell.angle_gamma   90.00
#
_symmetry.space_group_name_H-M   'P 1'
#
loop_
_entity.id
_entity.type
_entity.pdbx_description
1 polymer ?
#
loop_
_entity_poly.entity_id
_entity_poly.type
_entity_poly.pdbx_seq_one_letter_code
_entity_poly.pdbx_strand_id
1 'polypeptide(L)'
;MEKSCGVILLNSDKVLVLQYAAGQKEGYLDLKGHWDFPKGHVDKGETEIETAIRELEEETGIKKIILLKNFRKTINYTFQKGDRKIAKEVVFFIATTVEKEINLSHEHIDYGWFDFTSGLKQLTYDNARSVLKEAINHYEKI
;
A
#
# COMPACT_ATOMS: atom_id res chain seq x y z
N MET A 1 -15.03 -12.33 4.25
CA MET A 1 -14.01 -11.30 4.52
C MET A 1 -13.24 -11.00 3.26
N GLU A 2 -13.02 -9.72 2.99
CA GLU A 2 -12.20 -9.32 1.85
C GLU A 2 -10.74 -9.20 2.27
N LYS A 3 -9.83 -9.48 1.35
CA LYS A 3 -8.41 -9.44 1.61
C LYS A 3 -7.66 -8.75 0.48
N SER A 4 -6.79 -7.82 0.87
CA SER A 4 -5.86 -7.17 -0.05
C SER A 4 -4.44 -7.35 0.46
N CYS A 5 -3.48 -7.24 -0.43
CA CYS A 5 -2.06 -7.27 -0.07
C CYS A 5 -1.34 -6.12 -0.75
N GLY A 6 -0.36 -5.56 -0.07
CA GLY A 6 0.39 -4.42 -0.58
C GLY A 6 1.84 -4.42 -0.17
N VAL A 7 2.56 -3.46 -0.74
CA VAL A 7 4.00 -3.29 -0.52
C VAL A 7 4.29 -1.89 -0.01
N ILE A 8 5.07 -1.84 1.07
CA ILE A 8 5.72 -0.61 1.49
C ILE A 8 7.05 -0.60 0.76
N LEU A 9 7.14 0.21 -0.29
CA LEU A 9 8.30 0.21 -1.19
C LEU A 9 9.27 1.31 -0.80
N LEU A 10 10.49 0.91 -0.48
CA LEU A 10 11.55 1.80 -0.04
C LEU A 10 12.65 1.92 -1.09
N ASN A 11 13.15 3.12 -1.25
CA ASN A 11 14.35 3.39 -2.04
C ASN A 11 15.27 4.23 -1.16
N SER A 12 16.31 3.60 -0.59
CA SER A 12 17.21 4.22 0.38
C SER A 12 16.41 4.79 1.55
N ASP A 13 16.35 6.10 1.73
CA ASP A 13 15.64 6.79 2.81
C ASP A 13 14.27 7.33 2.40
N LYS A 14 13.74 6.85 1.27
CA LYS A 14 12.46 7.30 0.71
C LYS A 14 11.45 6.18 0.68
N VAL A 15 10.18 6.54 0.84
CA VAL A 15 9.05 5.62 0.71
C VAL A 15 8.11 6.11 -0.40
N LEU A 16 7.60 5.17 -1.18
CA LEU A 16 6.64 5.46 -2.23
C LEU A 16 5.23 5.54 -1.65
N VAL A 17 4.55 6.65 -1.88
CA VAL A 17 3.13 6.80 -1.53
C VAL A 17 2.38 7.27 -2.77
N LEU A 18 1.21 6.67 -3.00
CA LEU A 18 0.38 6.95 -4.17
C LEU A 18 -0.88 7.67 -3.74
N GLN A 19 -1.35 8.60 -4.59
CA GLN A 19 -2.67 9.22 -4.39
C GLN A 19 -3.68 8.53 -5.28
N TYR A 20 -4.71 7.95 -4.67
CA TYR A 20 -5.80 7.30 -5.37
C TYR A 20 -6.74 8.35 -5.96
N ALA A 21 -7.36 8.03 -7.09
CA ALA A 21 -8.34 8.91 -7.70
C ALA A 21 -9.53 9.12 -6.75
N ALA A 22 -10.11 10.33 -6.75
CA ALA A 22 -11.31 10.61 -5.98
C ALA A 22 -12.48 9.79 -6.49
N GLY A 23 -13.48 9.56 -5.65
CA GLY A 23 -14.67 8.84 -6.03
C GLY A 23 -15.21 7.93 -4.94
N GLN A 24 -16.16 7.10 -5.30
CA GLN A 24 -16.78 6.17 -4.37
C GLN A 24 -15.79 5.07 -4.00
N LYS A 25 -15.58 4.89 -2.72
CA LYS A 25 -14.71 3.86 -2.15
C LYS A 25 -15.52 2.92 -1.27
N GLU A 26 -14.83 2.04 -0.56
CA GLU A 26 -15.45 1.08 0.35
C GLU A 26 -16.21 1.81 1.46
N GLY A 27 -17.54 1.87 1.31
CA GLY A 27 -18.41 2.45 2.35
C GLY A 27 -18.36 3.96 2.51
N TYR A 28 -17.64 4.70 1.65
CA TYR A 28 -17.54 6.16 1.78
C TYR A 28 -17.22 6.82 0.44
N LEU A 29 -17.43 8.14 0.39
CA LEU A 29 -17.05 8.97 -0.76
C LEU A 29 -15.71 9.66 -0.46
N ASP A 30 -14.70 9.36 -1.27
CA ASP A 30 -13.39 9.97 -1.18
C ASP A 30 -13.36 11.20 -2.08
N LEU A 31 -13.51 12.38 -1.48
CA LEU A 31 -13.66 13.63 -2.24
C LEU A 31 -12.37 14.11 -2.89
N LYS A 32 -11.22 13.83 -2.27
CA LYS A 32 -9.92 14.35 -2.73
C LYS A 32 -9.02 13.30 -3.33
N GLY A 33 -9.23 12.05 -3.03
CA GLY A 33 -8.29 10.98 -3.31
C GLY A 33 -7.32 10.81 -2.14
N HIS A 34 -7.40 9.67 -1.47
CA HIS A 34 -6.55 9.39 -0.32
C HIS A 34 -5.16 8.94 -0.78
N TRP A 35 -4.18 9.09 0.11
CA TRP A 35 -2.80 8.66 -0.10
C TRP A 35 -2.54 7.38 0.69
N ASP A 36 -1.98 6.38 0.03
CA ASP A 36 -1.73 5.07 0.62
C ASP A 36 -0.63 4.35 -0.17
N PHE A 37 -0.29 3.14 0.29
CA PHE A 37 0.67 2.27 -0.38
C PHE A 37 0.02 1.54 -1.56
N PRO A 38 0.83 1.10 -2.55
CA PRO A 38 0.31 0.20 -3.59
C PRO A 38 -0.23 -1.08 -2.97
N LYS A 39 -1.45 -1.45 -3.34
CA LYS A 39 -2.11 -2.65 -2.83
C LYS A 39 -3.31 -3.01 -3.68
N GLY A 40 -3.78 -4.24 -3.56
CA GLY A 40 -5.00 -4.66 -4.23
C GLY A 40 -5.46 -6.03 -3.79
N HIS A 41 -6.59 -6.46 -4.32
CA HIS A 41 -7.28 -7.68 -3.92
C HIS A 41 -6.52 -8.94 -4.35
N VAL A 42 -6.59 -9.96 -3.49
CA VAL A 42 -6.03 -11.28 -3.77
C VAL A 42 -6.88 -11.95 -4.84
N ASP A 43 -6.25 -12.39 -5.93
CA ASP A 43 -6.92 -13.17 -6.96
C ASP A 43 -6.93 -14.65 -6.57
N LYS A 44 -7.88 -15.37 -7.10
CA LYS A 44 -8.04 -16.79 -6.80
C LYS A 44 -6.73 -17.55 -7.13
N GLY A 45 -6.24 -18.27 -6.14
CA GLY A 45 -5.04 -19.08 -6.29
C GLY A 45 -3.73 -18.36 -6.03
N GLU A 46 -3.76 -17.05 -5.77
CA GLU A 46 -2.56 -16.29 -5.44
C GLU A 46 -2.19 -16.41 -3.96
N THR A 47 -0.89 -16.42 -3.68
CA THR A 47 -0.40 -16.21 -2.33
C THR A 47 -0.44 -14.71 -2.02
N GLU A 48 -0.30 -14.35 -0.77
CA GLU A 48 -0.24 -12.94 -0.34
C GLU A 48 0.89 -12.18 -1.02
N ILE A 49 2.08 -12.79 -1.07
CA ILE A 49 3.26 -12.17 -1.68
C ILE A 49 3.06 -12.01 -3.19
N GLU A 50 2.51 -13.01 -3.86
CA GLU A 50 2.21 -12.92 -5.29
C GLU A 50 1.25 -11.77 -5.58
N THR A 51 0.22 -11.60 -4.77
CA THR A 51 -0.73 -10.51 -4.91
C THR A 51 -0.03 -9.16 -4.73
N ALA A 52 0.76 -9.02 -3.68
CA ALA A 52 1.45 -7.77 -3.37
C ALA A 52 2.38 -7.35 -4.52
N ILE A 53 3.15 -8.30 -5.05
CA ILE A 53 4.08 -8.04 -6.16
C ILE A 53 3.32 -7.70 -7.44
N ARG A 54 2.26 -8.43 -7.75
CA ARG A 54 1.44 -8.18 -8.96
C ARG A 54 0.81 -6.78 -8.90
N GLU A 55 0.22 -6.43 -7.77
CA GLU A 55 -0.41 -5.13 -7.61
C GLU A 55 0.60 -3.99 -7.68
N LEU A 56 1.79 -4.17 -7.11
CA LEU A 56 2.86 -3.19 -7.22
C LEU A 56 3.21 -2.94 -8.69
N GLU A 57 3.40 -3.99 -9.46
CA GLU A 57 3.73 -3.85 -10.89
C GLU A 57 2.60 -3.18 -11.66
N GLU A 58 1.35 -3.60 -11.42
CA GLU A 58 0.19 -3.01 -12.11
C GLU A 58 0.05 -1.51 -11.79
N GLU A 59 0.29 -1.12 -10.55
CA GLU A 59 0.05 0.26 -10.10
C GLU A 59 1.22 1.20 -10.35
N THR A 60 2.44 0.69 -10.48
CA THR A 60 3.65 1.52 -10.56
C THR A 60 4.59 1.18 -11.70
N GLY A 61 4.46 0.00 -12.29
CA GLY A 61 5.39 -0.49 -13.31
C GLY A 61 6.70 -1.04 -12.73
N ILE A 62 6.90 -1.00 -11.42
CA ILE A 62 8.13 -1.50 -10.80
C ILE A 62 8.11 -3.00 -10.69
N LYS A 63 9.16 -3.65 -11.22
CA LYS A 63 9.33 -5.10 -11.24
C LYS A 63 10.53 -5.58 -10.43
N LYS A 64 11.62 -4.79 -10.41
CA LYS A 64 12.87 -5.19 -9.77
C LYS A 64 12.86 -4.76 -8.31
N ILE A 65 12.56 -5.71 -7.43
CA ILE A 65 12.47 -5.45 -6.00
C ILE A 65 13.19 -6.54 -5.23
N ILE A 66 13.59 -6.21 -4.01
CA ILE A 66 14.07 -7.17 -3.03
C ILE A 66 13.07 -7.15 -1.89
N LEU A 67 12.39 -8.29 -1.69
CA LEU A 67 11.44 -8.44 -0.59
C LEU A 67 12.21 -8.66 0.70
N LEU A 68 11.90 -7.87 1.74
CA LEU A 68 12.57 -8.03 3.03
C LEU A 68 11.94 -9.16 3.83
N LYS A 69 12.80 -9.91 4.54
CA LYS A 69 12.37 -11.06 5.35
C LYS A 69 11.78 -10.60 6.68
N ASN A 70 10.93 -11.46 7.23
CA ASN A 70 10.44 -11.32 8.61
C ASN A 70 9.58 -10.09 8.86
N PHE A 71 8.94 -9.58 7.82
CA PHE A 71 7.96 -8.51 7.99
C PHE A 71 6.66 -8.88 7.28
N ARG A 72 5.60 -8.96 8.05
CA ARG A 72 4.23 -9.14 7.56
C ARG A 72 3.32 -8.48 8.58
N LYS A 73 2.70 -7.37 8.20
CA LYS A 73 1.79 -6.64 9.08
C LYS A 73 0.42 -6.56 8.47
N THR A 74 -0.59 -6.72 9.29
CA THR A 74 -1.98 -6.65 8.86
C THR A 74 -2.66 -5.47 9.50
N ILE A 75 -3.60 -4.88 8.75
CA ILE A 75 -4.59 -3.98 9.31
C ILE A 75 -5.96 -4.59 9.01
N ASN A 76 -6.88 -4.41 9.95
CA ASN A 76 -8.23 -4.94 9.84
C ASN A 76 -9.23 -3.81 10.06
N TYR A 77 -10.25 -3.76 9.23
CA TYR A 77 -11.33 -2.81 9.41
C TYR A 77 -12.61 -3.37 8.81
N THR A 78 -13.73 -2.73 9.11
CA THR A 78 -15.01 -3.08 8.52
C THR A 78 -15.55 -1.87 7.77
N PHE A 79 -16.31 -2.14 6.73
CA PHE A 79 -17.01 -1.08 6.01
C PHE A 79 -18.42 -1.55 5.64
N GLN A 80 -19.30 -0.58 5.39
CA GLN A 80 -20.68 -0.86 5.04
C GLN A 80 -20.82 -0.93 3.53
N LYS A 81 -21.41 -2.01 3.02
CA LYS A 81 -21.69 -2.17 1.59
C LYS A 81 -23.17 -2.52 1.44
N GLY A 82 -23.97 -1.52 1.08
CA GLY A 82 -25.42 -1.65 1.12
C GLY A 82 -25.90 -1.85 2.56
N ASP A 83 -26.61 -2.92 2.82
CA ASP A 83 -27.07 -3.29 4.17
C ASP A 83 -26.17 -4.31 4.85
N ARG A 84 -25.00 -4.62 4.25
CA ARG A 84 -24.06 -5.62 4.76
C ARG A 84 -22.82 -4.94 5.32
N LYS A 85 -22.32 -5.51 6.42
CA LYS A 85 -21.06 -5.10 7.03
C LYS A 85 -19.97 -6.06 6.56
N ILE A 86 -18.97 -5.53 5.90
CA ILE A 86 -17.88 -6.30 5.31
C ILE A 86 -16.62 -6.14 6.16
N ALA A 87 -16.04 -7.26 6.57
CA ALA A 87 -14.73 -7.26 7.25
C ALA A 87 -13.64 -7.31 6.19
N LYS A 88 -12.59 -6.52 6.37
CA LYS A 88 -11.45 -6.47 5.44
C LYS A 88 -10.13 -6.59 6.18
N GLU A 89 -9.23 -7.37 5.61
CA GLU A 89 -7.85 -7.48 6.03
C GLU A 89 -6.94 -6.97 4.92
N VAL A 90 -5.94 -6.17 5.27
CA VAL A 90 -4.88 -5.77 4.35
C VAL A 90 -3.55 -6.21 4.91
N VAL A 91 -2.78 -6.95 4.13
CA VAL A 91 -1.48 -7.49 4.53
C VAL A 91 -0.39 -6.71 3.81
N PHE A 92 0.60 -6.21 4.56
CA PHE A 92 1.71 -5.43 3.99
C PHE A 92 3.03 -6.14 4.17
N PHE A 93 3.85 -6.06 3.12
CA PHE A 93 5.24 -6.50 3.10
C PHE A 93 6.12 -5.29 2.81
N ILE A 94 7.42 -5.41 3.08
CA ILE A 94 8.39 -4.37 2.72
C ILE A 94 9.23 -4.88 1.57
N ALA A 95 9.46 -4.02 0.58
CA ALA A 95 10.41 -4.30 -0.49
C ALA A 95 11.29 -3.07 -0.71
N THR A 96 12.49 -3.30 -1.22
CA THR A 96 13.40 -2.24 -1.63
C THR A 96 13.58 -2.27 -3.13
N THR A 97 13.89 -1.13 -3.71
CA THR A 97 14.16 -0.99 -5.14
C THR A 97 15.16 0.12 -5.38
N VAL A 98 15.86 0.06 -6.51
CA VAL A 98 16.67 1.17 -7.01
C VAL A 98 15.96 1.92 -8.15
N GLU A 99 14.82 1.39 -8.60
CA GLU A 99 14.02 2.04 -9.63
C GLU A 99 13.27 3.23 -9.04
N LYS A 100 13.23 4.34 -9.76
CA LYS A 100 12.55 5.56 -9.31
C LYS A 100 11.39 5.96 -10.21
N GLU A 101 11.43 5.52 -11.46
CA GLU A 101 10.40 5.88 -12.44
C GLU A 101 9.12 5.13 -12.17
N ILE A 102 8.03 5.86 -12.07
CA ILE A 102 6.71 5.31 -11.76
C ILE A 102 5.77 5.54 -12.94
N ASN A 103 5.13 4.46 -13.39
CA ASN A 103 4.08 4.50 -14.39
C ASN A 103 2.76 4.18 -13.70
N LEU A 104 2.02 5.23 -13.31
CA LEU A 104 0.78 5.07 -12.55
C LEU A 104 -0.32 4.41 -13.37
N SER A 105 -1.09 3.54 -12.72
CA SER A 105 -2.33 3.03 -13.29
C SER A 105 -3.39 4.13 -13.28
N HIS A 106 -4.48 3.92 -14.01
CA HIS A 106 -5.58 4.87 -14.08
C HIS A 106 -6.31 5.06 -12.74
N GLU A 107 -6.06 4.20 -11.76
CA GLU A 107 -6.66 4.31 -10.42
C GLU A 107 -5.96 5.36 -9.56
N HIS A 108 -4.83 5.87 -10.00
CA HIS A 108 -4.01 6.81 -9.23
C HIS A 108 -3.81 8.10 -10.02
N ILE A 109 -3.73 9.22 -9.31
CA ILE A 109 -3.59 10.55 -9.91
C ILE A 109 -2.26 11.21 -9.59
N ASP A 110 -1.53 10.73 -8.60
CA ASP A 110 -0.25 11.31 -8.20
C ASP A 110 0.56 10.30 -7.40
N TYR A 111 1.84 10.58 -7.22
CA TYR A 111 2.73 9.81 -6.37
C TYR A 111 3.87 10.67 -5.88
N GLY A 112 4.58 10.18 -4.86
CA GLY A 112 5.82 10.80 -4.43
C GLY A 112 6.71 9.78 -3.75
N TRP A 113 8.02 10.02 -3.90
CA TRP A 113 9.04 9.39 -3.09
C TRP A 113 9.34 10.34 -1.94
N PHE A 114 8.84 10.03 -0.77
CA PHE A 114 8.92 10.90 0.40
C PHE A 114 9.98 10.40 1.36
N ASP A 115 10.71 11.32 2.01
CA ASP A 115 11.46 10.89 3.19
C ASP A 115 10.45 10.35 4.23
N PHE A 116 10.94 9.61 5.22
CA PHE A 116 10.03 8.88 6.12
C PHE A 116 9.11 9.83 6.92
N THR A 117 9.65 10.96 7.37
CA THR A 117 8.84 11.93 8.11
C THR A 117 7.73 12.52 7.23
N SER A 118 8.07 12.91 6.01
CA SER A 118 7.11 13.45 5.06
C SER A 118 6.10 12.38 4.61
N GLY A 119 6.55 11.14 4.43
CA GLY A 119 5.67 10.02 4.09
C GLY A 119 4.62 9.77 5.15
N LEU A 120 5.01 9.82 6.43
CA LEU A 120 4.08 9.69 7.53
C LEU A 120 3.02 10.79 7.52
N LYS A 121 3.40 12.01 7.17
CA LYS A 121 2.46 13.14 7.08
C LYS A 121 1.56 13.03 5.86
N GLN A 122 2.08 12.46 4.77
CA GLN A 122 1.34 12.37 3.52
C GLN A 122 0.24 11.32 3.56
N LEU A 123 0.44 10.21 4.27
CA LEU A 123 -0.56 9.15 4.38
C LEU A 123 -1.85 9.68 5.01
N THR A 124 -2.98 9.30 4.43
CA THR A 124 -4.28 9.82 4.86
C THR A 124 -4.76 9.19 6.17
N TYR A 125 -4.52 7.89 6.35
CA TYR A 125 -5.11 7.14 7.46
C TYR A 125 -4.12 6.75 8.53
N ASP A 126 -4.57 6.75 9.79
CA ASP A 126 -3.74 6.41 10.95
C ASP A 126 -3.22 4.97 10.90
N ASN A 127 -4.02 4.02 10.40
CA ASN A 127 -3.57 2.64 10.32
C ASN A 127 -2.41 2.48 9.33
N ALA A 128 -2.40 3.23 8.22
CA ALA A 128 -1.29 3.24 7.29
C ALA A 128 -0.03 3.85 7.92
N ARG A 129 -0.20 4.94 8.67
CA ARG A 129 0.91 5.56 9.41
C ARG A 129 1.52 4.60 10.42
N SER A 130 0.69 3.85 11.14
CA SER A 130 1.17 2.86 12.11
C SER A 130 2.00 1.77 11.44
N VAL A 131 1.54 1.27 10.31
CA VAL A 131 2.26 0.25 9.55
C VAL A 131 3.59 0.79 9.04
N LEU A 132 3.61 2.04 8.54
CA LEU A 132 4.85 2.64 8.07
C LEU A 132 5.86 2.79 9.20
N LYS A 133 5.43 3.19 10.40
CA LYS A 133 6.34 3.29 11.55
C LYS A 133 6.98 1.95 11.87
N GLU A 134 6.20 0.88 11.84
CA GLU A 134 6.73 -0.47 12.08
C GLU A 134 7.68 -0.90 10.96
N ALA A 135 7.35 -0.56 9.71
CA ALA A 135 8.20 -0.87 8.56
C ALA A 135 9.55 -0.16 8.65
N ILE A 136 9.54 1.12 8.98
CA ILE A 136 10.77 1.91 9.16
C ILE A 136 11.64 1.29 10.26
N ASN A 137 11.02 0.97 11.39
CA ASN A 137 11.72 0.35 12.51
C ASN A 137 12.39 -0.97 12.10
N HIS A 138 11.67 -1.81 11.37
CA HIS A 138 12.19 -3.08 10.87
C HIS A 138 13.36 -2.85 9.89
N TYR A 139 13.18 -1.92 8.97
CA TYR A 139 14.17 -1.59 7.94
C TYR A 139 15.48 -1.06 8.56
N GLU A 140 15.37 -0.21 9.56
CA GLU A 140 16.55 0.40 10.21
C GLU A 140 17.33 -0.59 11.07
N LYS A 141 16.77 -1.74 11.38
CA LYS A 141 17.45 -2.78 12.17
C LYS A 141 18.13 -3.85 11.34
N ILE A 142 18.04 -3.77 10.04
CA ILE A 142 18.65 -4.74 9.13
C ILE A 142 20.15 -4.47 8.95
#